data_c97b969423b3a39abb9c91ff019fa3aa
#
_entry.id   c97b969423b3a39abb9c91ff019fa3aa
#
_cell.length_a   1.000
_cell.length_b   1.000
_cell.length_c   1.000
_cell.angle_alpha   90.00
_cell.angle_beta   90.00
_cell.angle_gamma   90.00
#
_symmetry.space_group_name_H-M   'P 1'
#
loop_
_entity.id
_entity.type
_entity.pdbx_description
1 polymer ?
#
loop_
_entity_poly.entity_id
_entity_poly.type
_entity_poly.pdbx_seq_one_letter_code
_entity_poly.pdbx_strand_id
1 'polypeptide(L)'
;MFNSIAADYDKLNHIMSLDIDKSWRKRALKRILKSTRDERRAGREIDEKRRLRSIEVLDVACGTGDFSIAIAEAMRKLAKESSGSGKADAMGHVTGVDLSEGMLEVMKDKVAKAGLEDLISCETGDCENLRFPDNSFDRVTVAFGVRNFENREKGLREMLRVLKPGGKLVILELSVPSNAFMRWLFNLYFLHILPLIGGSISGDKAAYRYLPASVLNFPGKKEFSSILRDCGYAAVSHKAFTLGICRMYVGIKPQESAL
;
A
#
# COMPACT_ATOMS: atom_id res chain seq x y z
N MET A 1 4.32 9.79 -17.72
CA MET A 1 3.18 10.38 -17.01
C MET A 1 3.51 10.61 -15.53
N PHE A 2 3.82 9.57 -14.70
CA PHE A 2 4.06 9.78 -13.27
C PHE A 2 5.27 10.67 -12.97
N ASN A 3 6.37 10.56 -13.72
CA ASN A 3 7.53 11.46 -13.56
C ASN A 3 7.20 12.95 -13.76
N SER A 4 6.28 13.28 -14.69
CA SER A 4 5.95 14.68 -15.01
C SER A 4 5.07 15.37 -13.97
N ILE A 5 4.37 14.60 -13.10
CA ILE A 5 3.47 15.14 -12.08
C ILE A 5 3.99 14.94 -10.65
N ALA A 6 5.19 14.36 -10.48
CA ALA A 6 5.70 13.94 -9.17
C ALA A 6 5.72 15.07 -8.13
N ALA A 7 6.12 16.28 -8.51
CA ALA A 7 6.20 17.43 -7.61
C ALA A 7 4.84 17.87 -7.01
N ASP A 8 3.77 17.76 -7.80
CA ASP A 8 2.43 18.18 -7.39
C ASP A 8 1.51 17.00 -7.01
N TYR A 9 2.01 15.77 -7.14
CA TYR A 9 1.22 14.54 -7.00
C TYR A 9 0.49 14.43 -5.67
N ASP A 10 1.18 14.67 -4.57
CA ASP A 10 0.59 14.59 -3.23
C ASP A 10 -0.49 15.63 -3.02
N LYS A 11 -0.19 16.89 -3.38
CA LYS A 11 -1.13 18.01 -3.29
C LYS A 11 -2.42 17.71 -4.08
N LEU A 12 -2.25 17.18 -5.30
CA LEU A 12 -3.37 16.81 -6.16
C LEU A 12 -4.20 15.67 -5.57
N ASN A 13 -3.57 14.61 -5.09
CA ASN A 13 -4.27 13.49 -4.46
C ASN A 13 -5.03 13.90 -3.21
N HIS A 14 -4.45 14.75 -2.36
CA HIS A 14 -5.11 15.25 -1.16
C HIS A 14 -6.29 16.16 -1.48
N ILE A 15 -6.15 17.06 -2.47
CA ILE A 15 -7.27 17.90 -2.93
C ILE A 15 -8.38 17.02 -3.52
N MET A 16 -8.04 16.06 -4.38
CA MET A 16 -9.02 15.18 -5.03
C MET A 16 -9.75 14.27 -4.07
N SER A 17 -9.08 13.83 -3.01
CA SER A 17 -9.67 12.99 -1.97
C SER A 17 -10.29 13.78 -0.82
N LEU A 18 -10.16 15.12 -0.79
CA LEU A 18 -10.51 15.98 0.34
C LEU A 18 -9.86 15.48 1.64
N ASP A 19 -8.58 15.07 1.57
CA ASP A 19 -7.79 14.49 2.67
C ASP A 19 -8.36 13.18 3.27
N ILE A 20 -9.41 12.61 2.71
CA ILE A 20 -10.02 11.36 3.20
C ILE A 20 -9.05 10.17 3.01
N ASP A 21 -8.16 10.21 2.01
CA ASP A 21 -7.12 9.20 1.77
C ASP A 21 -6.19 9.02 2.99
N LYS A 22 -5.88 10.05 3.74
CA LYS A 22 -5.12 9.98 5.00
C LYS A 22 -5.82 9.08 6.02
N SER A 23 -7.16 9.17 6.12
CA SER A 23 -7.96 8.30 6.98
C SER A 23 -7.92 6.84 6.51
N TRP A 24 -7.95 6.60 5.18
CA TRP A 24 -7.86 5.26 4.61
C TRP A 24 -6.49 4.64 4.88
N ARG A 25 -5.40 5.39 4.62
CA ARG A 25 -4.01 4.96 4.92
C ARG A 25 -3.83 4.66 6.41
N LYS A 26 -4.34 5.50 7.32
CA LYS A 26 -4.29 5.25 8.77
C LYS A 26 -4.99 3.94 9.16
N ARG A 27 -6.10 3.60 8.50
CA ARG A 27 -6.82 2.32 8.75
C ARG A 27 -6.06 1.12 8.17
N ALA A 28 -5.44 1.26 7.00
CA ALA A 28 -4.59 0.25 6.41
C ALA A 28 -3.34 0.02 7.27
N LEU A 29 -2.68 1.08 7.75
CA LEU A 29 -1.55 1.02 8.67
C LEU A 29 -1.86 0.20 9.93
N LYS A 30 -3.01 0.43 10.57
CA LYS A 30 -3.46 -0.41 11.70
C LYS A 30 -3.58 -1.89 11.33
N ARG A 31 -3.93 -2.19 10.07
CA ARG A 31 -4.03 -3.57 9.60
C ARG A 31 -2.68 -4.20 9.31
N ILE A 32 -1.73 -3.43 8.76
CA ILE A 32 -0.34 -3.85 8.53
C ILE A 32 0.32 -4.23 9.86
N LEU A 33 0.23 -3.35 10.84
CA LEU A 33 0.86 -3.50 12.16
C LEU A 33 0.14 -4.51 13.09
N LYS A 34 -1.03 -5.02 12.70
CA LYS A 34 -1.71 -6.06 13.48
C LYS A 34 -1.14 -7.42 13.14
N SER A 35 -0.72 -8.19 14.15
CA SER A 35 -0.24 -9.56 13.98
C SER A 35 -1.26 -10.47 13.28
N THR A 36 -0.78 -11.39 12.46
CA THR A 36 -1.60 -12.48 11.90
C THR A 36 -1.94 -13.50 12.99
N ARG A 37 -2.90 -14.40 12.70
CA ARG A 37 -3.23 -15.49 13.64
C ARG A 37 -2.04 -16.41 13.86
N ASP A 38 -1.29 -16.71 12.81
CA ASP A 38 -0.17 -17.63 12.86
C ASP A 38 1.02 -17.02 13.58
N GLU A 39 1.31 -15.73 13.35
CA GLU A 39 2.32 -15.00 14.12
C GLU A 39 2.01 -14.98 15.62
N ARG A 40 0.73 -14.84 16.00
CA ARG A 40 0.32 -14.91 17.41
C ARG A 40 0.48 -16.30 18.01
N ARG A 41 0.25 -17.37 17.20
CA ARG A 41 0.44 -18.76 17.64
C ARG A 41 1.91 -19.14 17.78
N ALA A 42 2.78 -18.65 16.87
CA ALA A 42 4.21 -18.91 16.88
C ALA A 42 4.94 -18.16 18.00
N GLY A 43 4.46 -16.98 18.41
CA GLY A 43 5.11 -16.08 19.37
C GLY A 43 4.53 -16.18 20.77
N ARG A 44 4.56 -17.34 21.41
CA ARG A 44 3.96 -17.54 22.75
C ARG A 44 4.55 -16.68 23.88
N GLU A 45 5.70 -15.98 23.67
CA GLU A 45 6.36 -15.19 24.72
C GLU A 45 6.92 -13.83 24.26
N ILE A 46 6.81 -13.47 22.96
CA ILE A 46 7.33 -12.18 22.46
C ILE A 46 6.20 -11.15 22.51
N ASP A 47 6.46 -10.04 23.18
CA ASP A 47 5.57 -8.86 23.14
C ASP A 47 5.20 -8.51 21.70
N GLU A 48 3.91 -8.46 21.39
CA GLU A 48 3.39 -8.13 20.06
C GLU A 48 3.99 -6.83 19.52
N LYS A 49 4.17 -5.82 20.38
CA LYS A 49 4.78 -4.54 20.03
C LYS A 49 6.25 -4.71 19.62
N ARG A 50 7.01 -5.53 20.34
CA ARG A 50 8.41 -5.80 20.05
C ARG A 50 8.58 -6.45 18.68
N ARG A 51 7.73 -7.39 18.33
CA ARG A 51 7.76 -8.03 17.01
C ARG A 51 7.34 -7.08 15.89
N LEU A 52 6.30 -6.29 16.10
CA LEU A 52 5.79 -5.38 15.07
C LEU A 52 6.75 -4.22 14.74
N ARG A 53 7.68 -3.88 15.62
CA ARG A 53 8.71 -2.88 15.33
C ARG A 53 9.87 -3.42 14.49
N SER A 54 10.06 -4.75 14.45
CA SER A 54 11.17 -5.43 13.76
C SER A 54 10.76 -6.14 12.47
N ILE A 55 9.60 -5.80 11.89
CA ILE A 55 9.13 -6.39 10.64
C ILE A 55 9.80 -5.77 9.42
N GLU A 56 10.08 -6.60 8.43
CA GLU A 56 10.50 -6.18 7.08
C GLU A 56 9.27 -5.89 6.23
N VAL A 57 9.17 -4.69 5.71
CA VAL A 57 8.02 -4.22 4.92
C VAL A 57 8.46 -3.82 3.53
N LEU A 58 7.79 -4.33 2.51
CA LEU A 58 7.90 -3.86 1.12
C LEU A 58 6.67 -3.03 0.77
N ASP A 59 6.87 -1.80 0.35
CA ASP A 59 5.82 -0.91 -0.18
C ASP A 59 5.99 -0.81 -1.71
N VAL A 60 5.12 -1.48 -2.43
CA VAL A 60 5.18 -1.61 -3.90
C VAL A 60 4.36 -0.50 -4.55
N ALA A 61 4.88 0.08 -5.63
CA ALA A 61 4.35 1.30 -6.24
C ALA A 61 4.21 2.41 -5.19
N CYS A 62 5.30 2.64 -4.43
CA CYS A 62 5.31 3.51 -3.26
C CYS A 62 5.13 5.00 -3.59
N GLY A 63 5.33 5.39 -4.87
CA GLY A 63 5.20 6.76 -5.33
C GLY A 63 6.11 7.71 -4.55
N THR A 64 5.55 8.78 -4.03
CA THR A 64 6.25 9.80 -3.22
C THR A 64 6.46 9.38 -1.76
N GLY A 65 6.15 8.13 -1.39
CA GLY A 65 6.50 7.52 -0.12
C GLY A 65 5.59 7.83 1.07
N ASP A 66 4.45 8.48 0.90
CA ASP A 66 3.53 8.81 2.01
C ASP A 66 3.21 7.60 2.90
N PHE A 67 3.01 6.42 2.28
CA PHE A 67 2.63 5.24 3.02
C PHE A 67 3.84 4.58 3.69
N SER A 68 4.97 4.52 3.00
CA SER A 68 6.25 4.05 3.54
C SER A 68 6.67 4.86 4.77
N ILE A 69 6.58 6.20 4.69
CA ILE A 69 6.89 7.11 5.80
C ILE A 69 5.96 6.86 6.99
N ALA A 70 4.64 6.75 6.74
CA ALA A 70 3.68 6.48 7.80
C ALA A 70 3.90 5.13 8.49
N ILE A 71 4.36 4.10 7.75
CA ILE A 71 4.71 2.79 8.30
C ILE A 71 5.96 2.90 9.19
N ALA A 72 7.03 3.53 8.70
CA ALA A 72 8.29 3.69 9.44
C ALA A 72 8.10 4.53 10.71
N GLU A 73 7.34 5.63 10.65
CA GLU A 73 6.99 6.44 11.83
C GLU A 73 6.25 5.62 12.89
N ALA A 74 5.31 4.77 12.45
CA ALA A 74 4.56 3.93 13.38
C ALA A 74 5.46 2.84 14.00
N MET A 75 6.39 2.25 13.25
CA MET A 75 7.40 1.32 13.76
C MET A 75 8.32 2.01 14.76
N ARG A 76 8.83 3.20 14.44
CA ARG A 76 9.64 4.03 15.35
C ARG A 76 8.90 4.37 16.64
N LYS A 77 7.62 4.68 16.57
CA LYS A 77 6.78 4.92 17.74
C LYS A 77 6.65 3.67 18.63
N LEU A 78 6.38 2.51 18.02
CA LEU A 78 6.32 1.23 18.74
C LEU A 78 7.65 0.89 19.43
N ALA A 79 8.78 1.19 18.77
CA ALA A 79 10.10 0.99 19.35
C ALA A 79 10.31 1.85 20.59
N LYS A 80 9.96 3.15 20.54
CA LYS A 80 10.06 4.06 21.69
C LYS A 80 9.19 3.62 22.87
N GLU A 81 7.98 3.14 22.60
CA GLU A 81 7.05 2.63 23.64
C GLU A 81 7.54 1.33 24.29
N SER A 82 8.38 0.55 23.59
CA SER A 82 8.90 -0.74 24.07
C SER A 82 10.28 -0.65 24.74
N SER A 83 10.96 0.49 24.68
CA SER A 83 12.37 0.67 25.13
C SER A 83 12.56 0.67 26.65
N GLY A 84 11.56 0.37 27.45
CA GLY A 84 11.70 0.20 28.91
C GLY A 84 12.50 -1.02 29.37
N SER A 85 12.96 -1.90 28.50
CA SER A 85 13.61 -3.18 28.84
C SER A 85 15.09 -3.33 28.40
N GLY A 86 15.85 -2.27 28.30
CA GLY A 86 17.32 -2.31 28.35
C GLY A 86 18.10 -2.95 27.20
N LYS A 87 17.47 -3.55 26.20
CA LYS A 87 18.13 -4.07 24.99
C LYS A 87 17.64 -3.31 23.75
N ALA A 88 18.55 -2.66 23.04
CA ALA A 88 18.31 -2.15 21.69
C ALA A 88 18.16 -3.34 20.74
N ASP A 89 16.93 -3.82 20.53
CA ASP A 89 16.66 -4.81 19.51
C ASP A 89 16.66 -4.13 18.13
N ALA A 90 17.08 -4.89 17.11
CA ALA A 90 17.05 -4.43 15.73
C ALA A 90 15.66 -3.90 15.35
N MET A 91 15.62 -2.72 14.77
CA MET A 91 14.40 -2.20 14.13
C MET A 91 14.26 -2.86 12.75
N GLY A 92 13.02 -3.10 12.35
CA GLY A 92 12.73 -3.53 10.99
C GLY A 92 12.89 -2.38 10.00
N HIS A 93 12.70 -2.69 8.74
CA HIS A 93 12.96 -1.76 7.64
C HIS A 93 11.78 -1.69 6.69
N VAL A 94 11.62 -0.55 6.01
CA VAL A 94 10.64 -0.34 4.95
C VAL A 94 11.38 -0.13 3.64
N THR A 95 11.19 -1.00 2.67
CA THR A 95 11.70 -0.84 1.31
C THR A 95 10.58 -0.34 0.41
N GLY A 96 10.71 0.84 -0.13
CA GLY A 96 9.80 1.40 -1.13
C GLY A 96 10.31 1.13 -2.54
N VAL A 97 9.45 0.56 -3.40
CA VAL A 97 9.78 0.28 -4.81
C VAL A 97 8.78 0.99 -5.71
N ASP A 98 9.29 1.72 -6.71
CA ASP A 98 8.48 2.34 -7.76
C ASP A 98 9.24 2.34 -9.10
N LEU A 99 8.52 2.34 -10.22
CA LEU A 99 9.08 2.49 -11.57
C LEU A 99 9.49 3.93 -11.87
N SER A 100 8.89 4.90 -11.17
CA SER A 100 9.07 6.32 -11.42
C SER A 100 10.22 6.88 -10.58
N GLU A 101 11.36 7.11 -11.20
CA GLU A 101 12.52 7.74 -10.55
C GLU A 101 12.16 9.12 -9.97
N GLY A 102 11.38 9.93 -10.70
CA GLY A 102 10.95 11.23 -10.20
C GLY A 102 10.08 11.16 -8.94
N MET A 103 9.24 10.11 -8.79
CA MET A 103 8.51 9.87 -7.55
C MET A 103 9.45 9.49 -6.41
N LEU A 104 10.44 8.65 -6.68
CA LEU A 104 11.42 8.21 -5.69
C LEU A 104 12.34 9.35 -5.23
N GLU A 105 12.67 10.31 -6.09
CA GLU A 105 13.41 11.53 -5.68
C GLU A 105 12.60 12.34 -4.66
N VAL A 106 11.31 12.57 -4.93
CA VAL A 106 10.42 13.23 -3.96
C VAL A 106 10.33 12.43 -2.66
N MET A 107 10.26 11.10 -2.75
CA MET A 107 10.25 10.23 -1.58
C MET A 107 11.53 10.38 -0.76
N LYS A 108 12.71 10.36 -1.39
CA LYS A 108 14.01 10.53 -0.71
C LYS A 108 14.08 11.84 0.05
N ASP A 109 13.65 12.93 -0.57
CA ASP A 109 13.59 14.25 0.08
C ASP A 109 12.65 14.26 1.30
N LYS A 110 11.50 13.59 1.20
CA LYS A 110 10.55 13.48 2.32
C LYS A 110 11.10 12.61 3.44
N VAL A 111 11.76 11.50 3.12
CA VAL A 111 12.41 10.60 4.06
C VAL A 111 13.51 11.35 4.84
N ALA A 112 14.37 12.10 4.14
CA ALA A 112 15.42 12.92 4.76
C ALA A 112 14.83 14.00 5.67
N LYS A 113 13.81 14.72 5.24
CA LYS A 113 13.10 15.72 6.07
C LYS A 113 12.46 15.14 7.33
N ALA A 114 12.04 13.86 7.27
CA ALA A 114 11.47 13.14 8.41
C ALA A 114 12.52 12.48 9.31
N GLY A 115 13.81 12.48 8.91
CA GLY A 115 14.88 11.78 9.62
C GLY A 115 14.63 10.29 9.73
N LEU A 116 14.31 9.65 8.58
CA LEU A 116 13.92 8.23 8.48
C LEU A 116 14.84 7.43 7.55
N GLU A 117 16.01 7.97 7.18
CA GLU A 117 16.95 7.36 6.24
C GLU A 117 17.49 6.02 6.72
N ASP A 118 17.54 5.83 8.03
CA ASP A 118 17.92 4.56 8.69
C ASP A 118 16.82 3.48 8.65
N LEU A 119 15.57 3.87 8.39
CA LEU A 119 14.40 3.00 8.41
C LEU A 119 13.77 2.77 7.04
N ILE A 120 14.11 3.58 6.04
CA ILE A 120 13.49 3.52 4.71
C ILE A 120 14.57 3.50 3.63
N SER A 121 14.50 2.52 2.73
CA SER A 121 15.20 2.53 1.44
C SER A 121 14.22 2.77 0.29
N CYS A 122 14.72 3.41 -0.77
CA CYS A 122 13.97 3.71 -1.99
C CYS A 122 14.67 3.06 -3.17
N GLU A 123 14.00 2.17 -3.91
CA GLU A 123 14.56 1.42 -5.02
C GLU A 123 13.72 1.57 -6.29
N THR A 124 14.37 1.82 -7.43
CA THR A 124 13.70 1.74 -8.73
C THR A 124 13.52 0.28 -9.10
N GLY A 125 12.29 -0.13 -9.38
CA GLY A 125 11.99 -1.51 -9.72
C GLY A 125 10.59 -1.74 -10.27
N ASP A 126 10.47 -2.83 -11.03
CA ASP A 126 9.20 -3.30 -11.56
C ASP A 126 8.55 -4.27 -10.57
N CYS A 127 7.32 -3.97 -10.18
CA CYS A 127 6.53 -4.84 -9.29
C CYS A 127 6.19 -6.20 -9.90
N GLU A 128 6.29 -6.34 -11.22
CA GLU A 128 6.10 -7.58 -11.95
C GLU A 128 7.38 -8.42 -12.07
N ASN A 129 8.51 -7.90 -11.58
CA ASN A 129 9.82 -8.57 -11.55
C ASN A 129 10.67 -8.04 -10.40
N LEU A 130 10.26 -8.35 -9.17
CA LEU A 130 10.91 -7.87 -7.96
C LEU A 130 12.29 -8.53 -7.76
N ARG A 131 13.32 -7.71 -7.53
CA ARG A 131 14.72 -8.18 -7.38
C ARG A 131 15.04 -8.76 -6.00
N PHE A 132 14.04 -8.98 -5.15
CA PHE A 132 14.23 -9.53 -3.81
C PHE A 132 14.15 -11.06 -3.82
N PRO A 133 14.88 -11.73 -2.92
CA PRO A 133 14.75 -13.18 -2.72
C PRO A 133 13.34 -13.58 -2.27
N ASP A 134 13.01 -14.84 -2.43
CA ASP A 134 11.81 -15.43 -1.87
C ASP A 134 11.79 -15.27 -0.34
N ASN A 135 10.60 -15.10 0.23
CA ASN A 135 10.42 -15.09 1.68
C ASN A 135 11.22 -14.00 2.43
N SER A 136 11.38 -12.80 1.83
CA SER A 136 12.16 -11.69 2.39
C SER A 136 11.37 -10.81 3.34
N PHE A 137 10.07 -10.60 3.08
CA PHE A 137 9.27 -9.60 3.78
C PHE A 137 8.16 -10.19 4.65
N ASP A 138 7.96 -9.60 5.82
CA ASP A 138 6.84 -9.92 6.71
C ASP A 138 5.54 -9.31 6.21
N ARG A 139 5.63 -8.15 5.56
CA ARG A 139 4.49 -7.39 5.01
C ARG A 139 4.82 -6.90 3.61
N VAL A 140 3.84 -6.97 2.73
CA VAL A 140 3.86 -6.28 1.43
C VAL A 140 2.64 -5.37 1.36
N THR A 141 2.83 -4.14 0.90
CA THR A 141 1.78 -3.15 0.79
C THR A 141 1.73 -2.55 -0.60
N VAL A 142 0.53 -2.17 -1.04
CA VAL A 142 0.32 -1.35 -2.24
C VAL A 142 -0.79 -0.36 -1.93
N ALA A 143 -0.52 0.93 -2.04
CA ALA A 143 -1.53 1.97 -1.85
C ALA A 143 -1.79 2.73 -3.15
N PHE A 144 -2.96 2.51 -3.76
CA PHE A 144 -3.44 3.17 -4.98
C PHE A 144 -2.58 2.91 -6.24
N GLY A 145 -1.83 1.80 -6.25
CA GLY A 145 -0.92 1.45 -7.34
C GLY A 145 -1.39 0.27 -8.19
N VAL A 146 -2.10 -0.71 -7.60
CA VAL A 146 -2.36 -2.01 -8.23
C VAL A 146 -3.24 -1.93 -9.50
N ARG A 147 -4.07 -0.88 -9.62
CA ARG A 147 -4.87 -0.64 -10.83
C ARG A 147 -4.01 -0.28 -12.06
N ASN A 148 -2.77 0.17 -11.83
CA ASN A 148 -1.84 0.61 -12.87
C ASN A 148 -0.90 -0.49 -13.36
N PHE A 149 -0.93 -1.68 -12.76
CA PHE A 149 -0.10 -2.80 -13.18
C PHE A 149 -0.50 -3.27 -14.58
N GLU A 150 0.48 -3.50 -15.43
CA GLU A 150 0.29 -4.02 -16.78
C GLU A 150 -0.20 -5.46 -16.71
N ASN A 151 0.51 -6.32 -15.98
CA ASN A 151 0.09 -7.67 -15.66
C ASN A 151 -0.15 -7.81 -14.14
N ARG A 152 -1.37 -7.53 -13.74
CA ARG A 152 -1.77 -7.51 -12.32
C ARG A 152 -1.50 -8.83 -11.60
N GLU A 153 -1.80 -9.95 -12.24
CA GLU A 153 -1.61 -11.27 -11.64
C GLU A 153 -0.13 -11.60 -11.44
N LYS A 154 0.71 -11.22 -12.42
CA LYS A 154 2.16 -11.39 -12.32
C LYS A 154 2.72 -10.59 -11.13
N GLY A 155 2.35 -9.32 -10.99
CA GLY A 155 2.76 -8.50 -9.85
C GLY A 155 2.26 -9.08 -8.51
N LEU A 156 1.01 -9.57 -8.45
CA LEU A 156 0.48 -10.21 -7.25
C LEU A 156 1.23 -11.50 -6.89
N ARG A 157 1.64 -12.32 -7.88
CA ARG A 157 2.46 -13.53 -7.64
C ARG A 157 3.87 -13.18 -7.19
N GLU A 158 4.50 -12.14 -7.75
CA GLU A 158 5.79 -11.64 -7.27
C GLU A 158 5.73 -11.16 -5.81
N MET A 159 4.68 -10.41 -5.46
CA MET A 159 4.45 -10.01 -4.07
C MET A 159 4.22 -11.22 -3.15
N LEU A 160 3.53 -12.26 -3.62
CA LEU A 160 3.37 -13.50 -2.87
C LEU A 160 4.72 -14.22 -2.69
N ARG A 161 5.56 -14.28 -3.74
CA ARG A 161 6.88 -14.91 -3.72
C ARG A 161 7.77 -14.30 -2.64
N VAL A 162 7.86 -12.98 -2.62
CA VAL A 162 8.75 -12.27 -1.68
C VAL A 162 8.20 -12.20 -0.25
N LEU A 163 6.90 -12.45 -0.02
CA LEU A 163 6.34 -12.59 1.33
C LEU A 163 6.87 -13.84 2.02
N LYS A 164 7.18 -13.75 3.30
CA LYS A 164 7.46 -14.92 4.17
C LYS A 164 6.18 -15.74 4.36
N PRO A 165 6.28 -17.07 4.60
CA PRO A 165 5.14 -17.90 5.00
C PRO A 165 4.40 -17.27 6.20
N GLY A 166 3.07 -17.17 6.13
CA GLY A 166 2.26 -16.43 7.12
C GLY A 166 2.32 -14.91 6.99
N GLY A 167 3.16 -14.35 6.11
CA GLY A 167 3.27 -12.93 5.80
C GLY A 167 1.98 -12.37 5.19
N LYS A 168 1.83 -11.05 5.26
CA LYS A 168 0.58 -10.37 4.93
C LYS A 168 0.75 -9.39 3.79
N LEU A 169 -0.10 -9.53 2.75
CA LEU A 169 -0.36 -8.50 1.76
C LEU A 169 -1.49 -7.58 2.22
N VAL A 170 -1.31 -6.27 2.08
CA VAL A 170 -2.35 -5.26 2.30
C VAL A 170 -2.40 -4.32 1.10
N ILE A 171 -3.51 -4.34 0.38
CA ILE A 171 -3.76 -3.46 -0.77
C ILE A 171 -4.83 -2.45 -0.40
N LEU A 172 -4.56 -1.18 -0.65
CA LEU A 172 -5.52 -0.09 -0.56
C LEU A 172 -5.76 0.45 -1.98
N GLU A 173 -7.01 0.37 -2.47
CA GLU A 173 -7.28 0.77 -3.85
C GLU A 173 -8.65 1.47 -3.97
N LEU A 174 -8.73 2.40 -4.92
CA LEU A 174 -9.99 3.02 -5.29
C LEU A 174 -10.93 1.98 -5.93
N SER A 175 -12.21 2.13 -5.68
CA SER A 175 -13.20 1.18 -6.18
C SER A 175 -14.54 1.89 -6.46
N VAL A 176 -15.31 1.30 -7.35
CA VAL A 176 -16.66 1.79 -7.64
C VAL A 176 -17.62 1.35 -6.53
N PRO A 177 -18.39 2.28 -5.92
CA PRO A 177 -19.37 1.96 -4.90
C PRO A 177 -20.42 0.95 -5.38
N SER A 178 -20.77 0.00 -4.50
CA SER A 178 -21.81 -1.01 -4.84
C SER A 178 -23.24 -0.46 -4.70
N ASN A 179 -23.44 0.56 -3.86
CA ASN A 179 -24.73 1.23 -3.69
C ASN A 179 -25.02 2.12 -4.90
N ALA A 180 -26.21 2.04 -5.47
CA ALA A 180 -26.58 2.73 -6.70
C ALA A 180 -26.51 4.27 -6.56
N PHE A 181 -27.00 4.82 -5.45
CA PHE A 181 -26.95 6.26 -5.19
C PHE A 181 -25.51 6.76 -5.05
N MET A 182 -24.68 6.06 -4.27
CA MET A 182 -23.27 6.40 -4.12
C MET A 182 -22.49 6.25 -5.43
N ARG A 183 -22.82 5.27 -6.25
CA ARG A 183 -22.23 5.10 -7.59
C ARG A 183 -22.60 6.25 -8.51
N TRP A 184 -23.85 6.72 -8.48
CA TRP A 184 -24.26 7.89 -9.24
C TRP A 184 -23.48 9.13 -8.80
N LEU A 185 -23.38 9.38 -7.50
CA LEU A 185 -22.61 10.51 -6.94
C LEU A 185 -21.11 10.41 -7.27
N PHE A 186 -20.54 9.20 -7.17
CA PHE A 186 -19.17 8.91 -7.57
C PHE A 186 -18.94 9.21 -9.05
N ASN A 187 -19.81 8.74 -9.94
CA ASN A 187 -19.71 9.00 -11.37
C ASN A 187 -19.83 10.49 -11.68
N LEU A 188 -20.76 11.20 -11.03
CA LEU A 188 -20.91 12.65 -11.18
C LEU A 188 -19.59 13.37 -10.81
N TYR A 189 -19.00 13.02 -9.69
CA TYR A 189 -17.74 13.62 -9.24
C TYR A 189 -16.58 13.25 -10.17
N PHE A 190 -16.37 11.96 -10.42
CA PHE A 190 -15.20 11.46 -11.15
C PHE A 190 -15.22 11.79 -12.65
N LEU A 191 -16.39 11.78 -13.28
CA LEU A 191 -16.50 11.99 -14.73
C LEU A 191 -16.70 13.45 -15.11
N HIS A 192 -17.28 14.27 -14.24
CA HIS A 192 -17.64 15.64 -14.58
C HIS A 192 -16.92 16.71 -13.75
N ILE A 193 -16.78 16.52 -12.44
CA ILE A 193 -16.20 17.52 -11.54
C ILE A 193 -14.67 17.44 -11.54
N LEU A 194 -14.12 16.24 -11.38
CA LEU A 194 -12.68 16.00 -11.25
C LEU A 194 -11.88 16.47 -12.47
N PRO A 195 -12.28 16.21 -13.73
CA PRO A 195 -11.58 16.72 -14.91
C PRO A 195 -11.54 18.24 -15.02
N LEU A 196 -12.60 18.92 -14.52
CA LEU A 196 -12.66 20.38 -14.51
C LEU A 196 -11.68 21.00 -13.50
N ILE A 197 -11.66 20.46 -12.28
CA ILE A 197 -10.76 20.92 -11.22
C ILE A 197 -9.31 20.61 -11.59
N GLY A 198 -9.04 19.40 -12.05
CA GLY A 198 -7.68 18.93 -12.35
C GLY A 198 -7.05 19.65 -13.55
N GLY A 199 -7.83 19.91 -14.58
CA GLY A 199 -7.38 20.66 -15.75
C GLY A 199 -6.98 22.12 -15.44
N SER A 200 -7.54 22.70 -14.38
CA SER A 200 -7.24 24.07 -13.94
C SER A 200 -6.00 24.16 -13.03
N ILE A 201 -5.63 23.08 -12.33
CA ILE A 201 -4.57 23.10 -11.31
C ILE A 201 -3.22 22.64 -11.89
N SER A 202 -3.16 21.57 -12.69
CA SER A 202 -1.89 20.95 -13.12
C SER A 202 -1.52 21.16 -14.59
N GLY A 203 -2.45 21.64 -15.41
CA GLY A 203 -2.24 21.73 -16.87
C GLY A 203 -2.21 20.36 -17.60
N ASP A 204 -2.09 19.24 -16.91
CA ASP A 204 -2.05 17.90 -17.49
C ASP A 204 -3.44 17.22 -17.51
N LYS A 205 -4.21 17.55 -18.56
CA LYS A 205 -5.54 16.96 -18.80
C LYS A 205 -5.52 15.44 -18.99
N ALA A 206 -4.38 14.84 -19.34
CA ALA A 206 -4.27 13.42 -19.60
C ALA A 206 -4.32 12.60 -18.31
N ALA A 207 -3.62 13.03 -17.25
CA ALA A 207 -3.63 12.38 -15.94
C ALA A 207 -5.03 12.33 -15.33
N TYR A 208 -5.84 13.38 -15.51
CA TYR A 208 -7.20 13.45 -14.97
C TYR A 208 -8.26 12.65 -15.75
N ARG A 209 -7.97 12.31 -17.01
CA ARG A 209 -8.79 11.35 -17.77
C ARG A 209 -8.41 9.91 -17.43
N TYR A 210 -7.12 9.68 -17.13
CA TYR A 210 -6.60 8.37 -16.79
C TYR A 210 -7.16 7.86 -15.47
N LEU A 211 -7.23 8.70 -14.42
CA LEU A 211 -7.67 8.27 -13.10
C LEU A 211 -9.11 7.66 -13.10
N PRO A 212 -10.15 8.34 -13.62
CA PRO A 212 -11.47 7.74 -13.73
C PRO A 212 -11.48 6.44 -14.53
N ALA A 213 -10.80 6.41 -15.68
CA ALA A 213 -10.74 5.23 -16.54
C ALA A 213 -10.10 4.04 -15.82
N SER A 214 -8.98 4.24 -15.13
CA SER A 214 -8.29 3.17 -14.39
C SER A 214 -9.13 2.63 -13.23
N VAL A 215 -9.89 3.48 -12.52
CA VAL A 215 -10.78 3.06 -11.42
C VAL A 215 -12.00 2.29 -11.95
N LEU A 216 -12.59 2.73 -13.06
CA LEU A 216 -13.75 2.05 -13.67
C LEU A 216 -13.36 0.68 -14.26
N ASN A 217 -12.14 0.52 -14.76
CA ASN A 217 -11.60 -0.73 -15.30
C ASN A 217 -11.02 -1.67 -14.22
N PHE A 218 -10.97 -1.24 -12.96
CA PHE A 218 -10.48 -2.09 -11.88
C PHE A 218 -11.53 -3.15 -11.51
N PRO A 219 -11.13 -4.43 -11.28
CA PRO A 219 -12.06 -5.50 -10.99
C PRO A 219 -12.95 -5.22 -9.77
N GLY A 220 -14.18 -5.69 -9.84
CA GLY A 220 -15.10 -5.63 -8.72
C GLY A 220 -14.62 -6.41 -7.50
N LYS A 221 -15.16 -6.08 -6.31
CA LYS A 221 -14.69 -6.65 -5.02
C LYS A 221 -14.63 -8.18 -4.97
N LYS A 222 -15.59 -8.87 -5.59
CA LYS A 222 -15.64 -10.35 -5.63
C LYS A 222 -14.59 -10.89 -6.59
N GLU A 223 -14.50 -10.30 -7.75
CA GLU A 223 -13.55 -10.65 -8.79
C GLU A 223 -12.11 -10.44 -8.33
N PHE A 224 -11.77 -9.27 -7.80
CA PHE A 224 -10.42 -9.02 -7.29
C PHE A 224 -10.05 -9.95 -6.11
N SER A 225 -11.02 -10.27 -5.25
CA SER A 225 -10.79 -11.26 -4.20
C SER A 225 -10.59 -12.68 -4.75
N SER A 226 -11.19 -13.03 -5.91
CA SER A 226 -10.92 -14.30 -6.61
C SER A 226 -9.51 -14.27 -7.18
N ILE A 227 -9.12 -13.22 -7.91
CA ILE A 227 -7.77 -13.06 -8.46
C ILE A 227 -6.71 -13.25 -7.37
N LEU A 228 -6.90 -12.68 -6.17
CA LEU A 228 -5.96 -12.89 -5.06
C LEU A 228 -5.86 -14.36 -4.65
N ARG A 229 -6.98 -15.10 -4.58
CA ARG A 229 -6.96 -16.55 -4.27
C ARG A 229 -6.29 -17.36 -5.39
N ASP A 230 -6.57 -17.02 -6.63
CA ASP A 230 -6.01 -17.67 -7.82
C ASP A 230 -4.49 -17.40 -7.95
N CYS A 231 -4.03 -16.29 -7.40
CA CYS A 231 -2.59 -16.00 -7.23
C CYS A 231 -1.95 -16.75 -6.04
N GLY A 232 -2.72 -17.48 -5.21
CA GLY A 232 -2.20 -18.31 -4.11
C GLY A 232 -2.36 -17.71 -2.71
N TYR A 233 -3.02 -16.57 -2.55
CA TYR A 233 -3.26 -15.99 -1.22
C TYR A 233 -4.36 -16.73 -0.46
N ALA A 234 -4.09 -17.08 0.78
CA ALA A 234 -5.07 -17.60 1.73
C ALA A 234 -5.73 -16.47 2.54
N ALA A 235 -6.82 -16.81 3.25
CA ALA A 235 -7.55 -15.92 4.16
C ALA A 235 -7.87 -14.53 3.55
N VAL A 236 -8.19 -14.52 2.25
CA VAL A 236 -8.50 -13.28 1.52
C VAL A 236 -9.74 -12.63 2.10
N SER A 237 -9.60 -11.36 2.46
CA SER A 237 -10.69 -10.53 3.00
C SER A 237 -10.61 -9.12 2.46
N HIS A 238 -11.73 -8.39 2.47
CA HIS A 238 -11.75 -6.99 2.09
C HIS A 238 -12.63 -6.16 3.01
N LYS A 239 -12.36 -4.86 3.10
CA LYS A 239 -13.14 -3.88 3.83
C LYS A 239 -13.35 -2.64 2.99
N ALA A 240 -14.59 -2.16 2.89
CA ALA A 240 -14.93 -0.92 2.23
C ALA A 240 -14.71 0.29 3.16
N PHE A 241 -14.22 1.38 2.59
CA PHE A 241 -14.15 2.68 3.23
C PHE A 241 -14.98 3.69 2.44
N THR A 242 -15.49 4.72 3.10
CA THR A 242 -16.29 5.79 2.50
C THR A 242 -17.33 5.23 1.51
N LEU A 243 -18.23 4.38 2.04
CA LEU A 243 -19.32 3.74 1.30
C LEU A 243 -18.88 2.95 0.04
N GLY A 244 -17.59 2.58 -0.04
CA GLY A 244 -17.04 1.76 -1.11
C GLY A 244 -16.26 2.52 -2.18
N ILE A 245 -15.96 3.79 -1.98
CA ILE A 245 -15.05 4.58 -2.85
C ILE A 245 -13.62 4.05 -2.76
N CYS A 246 -13.23 3.57 -1.59
CA CYS A 246 -11.95 2.89 -1.39
C CYS A 246 -12.18 1.54 -0.73
N ARG A 247 -11.32 0.57 -1.07
CA ARG A 247 -11.29 -0.76 -0.45
C ARG A 247 -9.90 -1.13 -0.01
N MET A 248 -9.84 -1.76 1.14
CA MET A 248 -8.67 -2.46 1.60
C MET A 248 -8.87 -3.95 1.38
N TYR A 249 -7.92 -4.59 0.70
CA TYR A 249 -7.85 -6.04 0.58
C TYR A 249 -6.68 -6.56 1.40
N VAL A 250 -6.85 -7.75 1.95
CA VAL A 250 -5.83 -8.44 2.74
C VAL A 250 -5.76 -9.89 2.29
N GLY A 251 -4.56 -10.36 2.01
CA GLY A 251 -4.24 -11.76 1.74
C GLY A 251 -3.10 -12.23 2.64
N ILE A 252 -3.03 -13.51 2.92
CA ILE A 252 -1.97 -14.13 3.72
C ILE A 252 -1.25 -15.14 2.84
N LYS A 253 0.09 -15.13 2.83
CA LYS A 253 0.85 -16.24 2.22
C LYS A 253 0.61 -17.51 3.06
N PRO A 254 0.21 -18.63 2.45
CA PRO A 254 0.07 -19.89 3.15
C PRO A 254 1.37 -20.26 3.90
N GLN A 255 1.25 -20.96 5.03
CA GLN A 255 2.39 -21.64 5.63
C GLN A 255 2.83 -22.76 4.69
N GLU A 256 4.11 -22.96 4.55
CA GLU A 256 4.61 -24.20 3.94
C GLU A 256 4.09 -25.35 4.80
N SER A 257 3.32 -26.25 4.19
CA SER A 257 2.92 -27.48 4.89
C SER A 257 4.21 -28.19 5.25
N ALA A 258 4.45 -28.43 6.54
CA ALA A 258 5.49 -29.36 6.94
C ALA A 258 5.13 -30.71 6.32
N LEU A 259 5.85 -31.10 5.26
CA LEU A 259 5.81 -32.42 4.67
C LEU A 259 6.41 -33.43 5.65
#